data_e832b1d28c24e8a0bb62d9a1daa6c812
#
_entry.id   e832b1d28c24e8a0bb62d9a1daa6c812
#
_cell.length_a   1.000
_cell.length_b   1.000
_cell.length_c   1.000
_cell.angle_alpha   90.00
_cell.angle_beta   90.00
_cell.angle_gamma   90.00
#
_symmetry.space_group_name_H-M   'P 1'
#
loop_
_entity.id
_entity.type
_entity.pdbx_description
1 polymer ?
#
loop_
_entity_poly.entity_id
_entity_poly.type
_entity_poly.pdbx_seq_one_letter_code
_entity_poly.pdbx_strand_id
1 'polypeptide(L)'
;MRYFKKVIPFVIIIFFCNRQGSAQERERAINPVTKNASSEVRALLKFFYNISGEYLLTGQHNFPNVMGRNTKFAAEYMGKTPVVYSTDWGFAFDGNTDSYLARQDIVNEAIRQNKLGSIITICWHAVPPTADEPVTFQPAPGADSTKLHSVQGRLLDQQFKDVLTPGTALYKHWCQQVDTIAIYLKKLQDAHVPIVWRPYHEMNGEWFWWGGRQGEYSTIRLYRQLFDRLVNYHKLNNLIWMWNVDRPATPARKFTNFYVGDKYFDIASLDVYGSDFNQNYYDSLLALAQGKPVVLGEVGNPPTPDIIKRQPKWAYYVIWAGMVRNTTKKEYETLINDSHILCLEDYAYRKAIAPYRAVAGIYPLPLVISNPVNFSGEWTFDEDASTLGNSGTGRIPSKLSVFQNDSTMDIKRTMVSEYSDNTTTDQQLALDGKEQSFKAPFGNAPGKITAHLSENNDTLFIDTKVTMNFGGRSTEWITNEAWSLSADKDILTIKQSFNSFRGKTTVTIVYKRE
;
A
#
# COMPACT_ATOMS: atom_id res chain seq x y z
N MET A 1 -14.17 -37.98 -78.26
CA MET A 1 -13.21 -37.51 -77.23
C MET A 1 -13.95 -36.57 -76.33
N ARG A 2 -14.34 -37.01 -75.14
CA ARG A 2 -14.95 -36.16 -74.07
C ARG A 2 -14.03 -36.15 -72.90
N TYR A 3 -13.48 -34.92 -72.57
CA TYR A 3 -12.66 -34.67 -71.39
C TYR A 3 -13.55 -34.51 -70.17
N PHE A 4 -13.40 -35.42 -69.19
CA PHE A 4 -13.95 -35.24 -67.83
C PHE A 4 -12.97 -34.39 -67.00
N LYS A 5 -13.43 -33.23 -66.58
CA LYS A 5 -12.72 -32.41 -65.52
C LYS A 5 -13.13 -32.98 -64.17
N LYS A 6 -12.14 -33.50 -63.43
CA LYS A 6 -12.27 -33.85 -62.02
C LYS A 6 -12.23 -32.54 -61.18
N VAL A 7 -13.31 -32.27 -60.47
CA VAL A 7 -13.36 -31.22 -59.43
C VAL A 7 -12.97 -31.89 -58.12
N ILE A 8 -11.90 -31.40 -57.51
CA ILE A 8 -11.44 -31.76 -56.15
C ILE A 8 -12.13 -30.82 -55.16
N PRO A 9 -12.92 -31.31 -54.18
CA PRO A 9 -13.47 -30.42 -53.17
C PRO A 9 -12.37 -30.07 -52.16
N PHE A 10 -12.12 -28.76 -52.01
CA PHE A 10 -11.27 -28.18 -50.95
C PHE A 10 -12.06 -28.28 -49.64
N VAL A 11 -11.67 -29.17 -48.74
CA VAL A 11 -12.21 -29.25 -47.37
C VAL A 11 -11.46 -28.20 -46.54
N ILE A 12 -12.16 -27.11 -46.23
CA ILE A 12 -11.68 -26.12 -45.23
C ILE A 12 -11.89 -26.71 -43.85
N ILE A 13 -10.82 -27.21 -43.23
CA ILE A 13 -10.82 -27.60 -41.83
C ILE A 13 -10.68 -26.30 -41.01
N ILE A 14 -11.81 -25.82 -40.48
CA ILE A 14 -11.83 -24.74 -39.50
C ILE A 14 -11.37 -25.34 -38.17
N PHE A 15 -10.15 -25.01 -37.78
CA PHE A 15 -9.66 -25.26 -36.43
C PHE A 15 -10.45 -24.36 -35.46
N PHE A 16 -11.50 -24.91 -34.85
CA PHE A 16 -12.06 -24.33 -33.63
C PHE A 16 -11.02 -24.55 -32.52
N CYS A 17 -10.22 -23.52 -32.26
CA CYS A 17 -9.33 -23.50 -31.12
C CYS A 17 -10.19 -23.53 -29.84
N ASN A 18 -10.20 -24.65 -29.18
CA ASN A 18 -10.99 -24.96 -28.00
C ASN A 18 -10.57 -24.03 -26.84
N ARG A 19 -11.28 -22.91 -26.64
CA ARG A 19 -11.16 -22.04 -25.44
C ARG A 19 -11.71 -22.67 -24.14
N GLN A 20 -12.20 -23.90 -24.19
CA GLN A 20 -12.76 -24.57 -23.00
C GLN A 20 -11.69 -25.04 -21.99
N GLY A 21 -10.45 -25.34 -22.44
CA GLY A 21 -9.35 -25.73 -21.54
C GLY A 21 -8.94 -24.62 -20.58
N SER A 22 -9.05 -23.34 -21.00
CA SER A 22 -8.61 -22.21 -20.17
C SER A 22 -9.55 -21.85 -19.01
N ALA A 23 -10.85 -22.11 -19.13
CA ALA A 23 -11.81 -21.80 -18.06
C ALA A 23 -11.76 -22.85 -16.93
N GLN A 24 -11.58 -24.13 -17.28
CA GLN A 24 -11.52 -25.22 -16.31
C GLN A 24 -10.16 -25.25 -15.56
N GLU A 25 -9.06 -24.85 -16.20
CA GLU A 25 -7.77 -24.63 -15.54
C GLU A 25 -7.80 -23.41 -14.62
N ARG A 26 -8.45 -22.29 -15.01
CA ARG A 26 -8.64 -21.12 -14.15
C ARG A 26 -9.51 -21.42 -12.93
N GLU A 27 -10.57 -22.21 -13.04
CA GLU A 27 -11.42 -22.61 -11.92
C GLU A 27 -10.67 -23.51 -10.90
N ARG A 28 -9.83 -24.42 -11.36
CA ARG A 28 -8.99 -25.24 -10.46
C ARG A 28 -7.92 -24.44 -9.74
N ALA A 29 -7.37 -23.39 -10.35
CA ALA A 29 -6.34 -22.55 -9.79
C ALA A 29 -6.86 -21.56 -8.71
N ILE A 30 -8.14 -21.20 -8.73
CA ILE A 30 -8.74 -20.21 -7.81
C ILE A 30 -9.08 -20.82 -6.42
N ASN A 31 -8.88 -22.11 -6.20
CA ASN A 31 -9.09 -22.71 -4.89
C ASN A 31 -7.89 -22.45 -3.97
N PRO A 32 -8.09 -21.75 -2.84
CA PRO A 32 -7.02 -21.57 -1.85
C PRO A 32 -6.46 -22.91 -1.38
N VAL A 33 -5.15 -22.96 -1.10
CA VAL A 33 -4.49 -24.17 -0.56
C VAL A 33 -5.03 -24.56 0.82
N THR A 34 -5.56 -23.60 1.56
CA THR A 34 -6.30 -23.84 2.79
C THR A 34 -7.70 -24.36 2.47
N LYS A 35 -7.97 -25.65 2.74
CA LYS A 35 -9.23 -26.33 2.36
C LYS A 35 -10.50 -25.61 2.82
N ASN A 36 -10.50 -25.07 4.03
CA ASN A 36 -11.62 -24.36 4.64
C ASN A 36 -11.39 -22.84 4.67
N ALA A 37 -10.69 -22.31 3.66
CA ALA A 37 -10.46 -20.88 3.54
C ALA A 37 -11.78 -20.11 3.64
N SER A 38 -11.75 -18.97 4.30
CA SER A 38 -12.90 -18.10 4.46
C SER A 38 -13.41 -17.54 3.12
N SER A 39 -14.62 -17.02 3.10
CA SER A 39 -15.20 -16.36 1.92
C SER A 39 -14.36 -15.17 1.48
N GLU A 40 -13.81 -14.42 2.43
CA GLU A 40 -12.98 -13.26 2.22
C GLU A 40 -11.66 -13.64 1.53
N VAL A 41 -11.01 -14.72 1.98
CA VAL A 41 -9.79 -15.26 1.34
C VAL A 41 -10.08 -15.67 -0.10
N ARG A 42 -11.19 -16.38 -0.35
CA ARG A 42 -11.57 -16.79 -1.70
C ARG A 42 -11.82 -15.59 -2.61
N ALA A 43 -12.52 -14.59 -2.11
CA ALA A 43 -12.83 -13.38 -2.86
C ALA A 43 -11.57 -12.55 -3.15
N LEU A 44 -10.67 -12.39 -2.16
CA LEU A 44 -9.42 -11.66 -2.35
C LEU A 44 -8.45 -12.42 -3.28
N LEU A 45 -8.35 -13.74 -3.14
CA LEU A 45 -7.53 -14.53 -4.06
C LEU A 45 -8.07 -14.46 -5.50
N LYS A 46 -9.39 -14.52 -5.69
CA LYS A 46 -10.02 -14.31 -6.99
C LYS A 46 -9.70 -12.92 -7.57
N PHE A 47 -9.68 -11.89 -6.74
CA PHE A 47 -9.28 -10.55 -7.15
C PHE A 47 -7.84 -10.56 -7.71
N PHE A 48 -6.86 -11.20 -7.04
CA PHE A 48 -5.49 -11.29 -7.54
C PHE A 48 -5.39 -12.01 -8.89
N TYR A 49 -6.16 -13.09 -9.09
CA TYR A 49 -6.22 -13.75 -10.40
C TYR A 49 -6.78 -12.84 -11.49
N ASN A 50 -7.79 -12.04 -11.16
CA ASN A 50 -8.46 -11.16 -12.13
C ASN A 50 -7.58 -9.99 -12.57
N ILE A 51 -6.73 -9.45 -11.69
CA ILE A 51 -5.85 -8.31 -12.02
C ILE A 51 -4.52 -8.75 -12.64
N SER A 52 -4.12 -10.02 -12.47
CA SER A 52 -2.82 -10.52 -12.95
C SER A 52 -2.69 -10.40 -14.48
N GLY A 53 -1.74 -9.62 -14.93
CA GLY A 53 -1.49 -9.32 -16.34
C GLY A 53 -2.27 -8.11 -16.88
N GLU A 54 -3.16 -7.52 -16.09
CA GLU A 54 -3.88 -6.29 -16.44
C GLU A 54 -3.45 -5.10 -15.59
N TYR A 55 -3.24 -5.32 -14.28
CA TYR A 55 -2.89 -4.26 -13.34
C TYR A 55 -1.80 -4.71 -12.38
N LEU A 56 -1.00 -3.73 -11.95
CA LEU A 56 0.00 -3.85 -10.91
C LEU A 56 -0.37 -2.91 -9.76
N LEU A 57 -0.59 -3.44 -8.55
CA LEU A 57 -0.90 -2.63 -7.38
C LEU A 57 0.38 -2.09 -6.75
N THR A 58 0.31 -0.85 -6.28
CA THR A 58 1.36 -0.23 -5.47
C THR A 58 1.31 -0.73 -4.03
N GLY A 59 2.46 -0.85 -3.37
CA GLY A 59 2.53 -1.30 -1.98
C GLY A 59 3.68 -0.69 -1.20
N GLN A 60 3.51 -0.60 0.12
CA GLN A 60 4.48 -0.02 1.05
C GLN A 60 4.60 -0.85 2.32
N HIS A 61 5.85 -1.15 2.72
CA HIS A 61 6.15 -1.78 4.00
C HIS A 61 6.22 -0.76 5.13
N ASN A 62 5.59 -1.11 6.25
CA ASN A 62 5.57 -0.31 7.48
C ASN A 62 6.16 -1.11 8.63
N PHE A 63 7.09 -0.49 9.35
CA PHE A 63 7.59 -1.08 10.58
C PHE A 63 6.51 -1.16 11.65
N PRO A 64 6.49 -2.20 12.48
CA PRO A 64 5.43 -2.40 13.48
C PRO A 64 5.18 -1.21 14.40
N ASN A 65 6.24 -0.52 14.86
CA ASN A 65 6.14 0.59 15.81
C ASN A 65 5.65 1.91 15.21
N VAL A 66 5.59 2.01 13.90
CA VAL A 66 5.20 3.26 13.22
C VAL A 66 3.86 3.16 12.50
N MET A 67 3.21 1.99 12.64
CA MET A 67 1.89 1.71 12.04
C MET A 67 1.86 2.09 10.55
N GLY A 68 0.92 2.92 10.12
CA GLY A 68 0.80 3.37 8.72
C GLY A 68 1.67 4.56 8.31
N ARG A 69 2.67 4.98 9.12
CA ARG A 69 3.47 6.19 8.84
C ARG A 69 4.25 6.11 7.54
N ASN A 70 4.83 4.94 7.21
CA ASN A 70 5.57 4.80 5.95
C ASN A 70 4.61 4.84 4.75
N THR A 71 3.42 4.26 4.87
CA THR A 71 2.37 4.37 3.84
C THR A 71 1.93 5.83 3.64
N LYS A 72 1.73 6.57 4.73
CA LYS A 72 1.41 8.00 4.65
C LYS A 72 2.53 8.79 3.98
N PHE A 73 3.78 8.57 4.39
CA PHE A 73 4.92 9.21 3.77
C PHE A 73 5.04 8.87 2.27
N ALA A 74 4.83 7.58 1.91
CA ALA A 74 4.86 7.18 0.50
C ALA A 74 3.74 7.86 -0.29
N ALA A 75 2.55 7.98 0.27
CA ALA A 75 1.44 8.71 -0.36
C ALA A 75 1.77 10.17 -0.63
N GLU A 76 2.36 10.86 0.35
CA GLU A 76 2.81 12.25 0.21
C GLU A 76 3.95 12.40 -0.82
N TYR A 77 4.86 11.42 -0.86
CA TYR A 77 6.00 11.42 -1.77
C TYR A 77 5.63 11.12 -3.21
N MET A 78 4.75 10.14 -3.43
CA MET A 78 4.32 9.67 -4.75
C MET A 78 3.13 10.47 -5.32
N GLY A 79 2.34 11.13 -4.46
CA GLY A 79 1.11 11.81 -4.83
C GLY A 79 -0.17 10.95 -4.80
N LYS A 80 -0.06 9.64 -4.55
CA LYS A 80 -1.18 8.70 -4.37
C LYS A 80 -0.85 7.65 -3.32
N THR A 81 -1.88 7.11 -2.66
CA THR A 81 -1.73 6.13 -1.58
C THR A 81 -1.48 4.72 -2.12
N PRO A 82 -0.42 4.02 -1.64
CA PRO A 82 -0.21 2.61 -1.96
C PRO A 82 -1.40 1.73 -1.53
N VAL A 83 -1.75 0.76 -2.38
CA VAL A 83 -2.85 -0.18 -2.13
C VAL A 83 -2.49 -1.21 -1.08
N VAL A 84 -1.29 -1.82 -1.20
CA VAL A 84 -0.89 -2.93 -0.32
C VAL A 84 -0.19 -2.37 0.90
N TYR A 85 -0.82 -2.56 2.05
CA TYR A 85 -0.24 -2.30 3.36
C TYR A 85 0.53 -3.53 3.83
N SER A 86 1.85 -3.42 3.91
CA SER A 86 2.74 -4.47 4.41
C SER A 86 3.26 -4.12 5.79
N THR A 87 3.37 -5.11 6.67
CA THR A 87 4.00 -5.00 8.00
C THR A 87 4.60 -6.33 8.45
N ASP A 88 5.22 -6.36 9.63
CA ASP A 88 5.82 -7.53 10.28
C ASP A 88 5.21 -7.77 11.66
N TRP A 89 5.39 -8.98 12.21
CA TRP A 89 4.94 -9.29 13.59
C TRP A 89 5.87 -8.75 14.68
N GLY A 90 7.06 -8.30 14.31
CA GLY A 90 8.06 -7.80 15.25
C GLY A 90 8.76 -8.89 16.06
N PHE A 91 9.95 -8.58 16.55
CA PHE A 91 10.83 -9.50 17.32
C PHE A 91 11.71 -8.80 18.36
N ALA A 92 11.64 -7.46 18.48
CA ALA A 92 12.51 -6.68 19.36
C ALA A 92 11.74 -5.64 20.18
N PHE A 93 12.41 -5.02 21.16
CA PHE A 93 11.91 -3.88 21.94
C PHE A 93 12.22 -2.53 21.27
N ASP A 94 11.80 -1.47 21.96
CA ASP A 94 12.08 -0.09 21.63
C ASP A 94 13.53 0.17 21.17
N GLY A 95 13.68 1.05 20.18
CA GLY A 95 14.96 1.43 19.60
C GLY A 95 15.31 0.67 18.32
N ASN A 96 14.66 -0.44 18.04
CA ASN A 96 14.74 -1.11 16.75
C ASN A 96 13.41 -0.95 16.01
N THR A 97 13.34 0.04 15.14
CA THR A 97 12.10 0.49 14.48
C THR A 97 11.46 -0.59 13.60
N ASP A 98 12.27 -1.56 13.12
CA ASP A 98 11.85 -2.56 12.16
C ASP A 98 11.11 -3.73 12.81
N SER A 99 11.14 -3.82 14.13
CA SER A 99 10.93 -5.10 14.78
C SER A 99 10.18 -5.05 16.12
N TYR A 100 9.52 -3.93 16.41
CA TYR A 100 8.85 -3.71 17.68
C TYR A 100 7.71 -4.70 17.96
N LEU A 101 7.69 -5.27 19.19
CA LEU A 101 6.74 -6.28 19.64
C LEU A 101 5.36 -5.72 19.99
N ALA A 102 4.77 -4.93 19.11
CA ALA A 102 3.45 -4.29 19.29
C ALA A 102 2.32 -5.09 18.64
N ARG A 103 2.23 -6.39 18.85
CA ARG A 103 1.34 -7.31 18.09
C ARG A 103 -0.14 -6.93 18.13
N GLN A 104 -0.63 -6.43 19.28
CA GLN A 104 -2.03 -5.97 19.33
C GLN A 104 -2.25 -4.73 18.49
N ASP A 105 -1.30 -3.80 18.46
CA ASP A 105 -1.37 -2.60 17.64
C ASP A 105 -1.27 -2.94 16.15
N ILE A 106 -0.45 -3.94 15.80
CA ILE A 106 -0.36 -4.48 14.43
C ILE A 106 -1.72 -5.02 13.99
N VAL A 107 -2.41 -5.79 14.84
CA VAL A 107 -3.76 -6.29 14.57
C VAL A 107 -4.74 -5.13 14.36
N ASN A 108 -4.74 -4.16 15.26
CA ASN A 108 -5.65 -3.01 15.20
C ASN A 108 -5.42 -2.20 13.92
N GLU A 109 -4.15 -1.95 13.58
CA GLU A 109 -3.79 -1.22 12.37
C GLU A 109 -4.14 -1.99 11.09
N ALA A 110 -3.89 -3.30 11.03
CA ALA A 110 -4.28 -4.13 9.89
C ALA A 110 -5.79 -4.10 9.65
N ILE A 111 -6.60 -4.17 10.71
CA ILE A 111 -8.07 -4.03 10.63
C ILE A 111 -8.44 -2.64 10.09
N ARG A 112 -7.81 -1.59 10.61
CA ARG A 112 -8.05 -0.21 10.18
C ARG A 112 -7.72 0.00 8.71
N GLN A 113 -6.55 -0.45 8.28
CA GLN A 113 -6.09 -0.33 6.88
C GLN A 113 -6.98 -1.13 5.92
N ASN A 114 -7.41 -2.33 6.30
CA ASN A 114 -8.34 -3.11 5.48
C ASN A 114 -9.69 -2.37 5.30
N LYS A 115 -10.21 -1.74 6.35
CA LYS A 115 -11.43 -0.91 6.26
C LYS A 115 -11.24 0.29 5.33
N LEU A 116 -10.06 0.91 5.32
CA LEU A 116 -9.72 2.03 4.42
C LEU A 116 -9.55 1.61 2.96
N GLY A 117 -9.47 0.32 2.68
CA GLY A 117 -9.37 -0.22 1.33
C GLY A 117 -8.06 -0.93 1.02
N SER A 118 -7.08 -0.90 1.91
CA SER A 118 -5.81 -1.56 1.70
C SER A 118 -5.93 -3.09 1.75
N ILE A 119 -5.11 -3.76 0.96
CA ILE A 119 -4.87 -5.20 1.06
C ILE A 119 -3.74 -5.41 2.06
N ILE A 120 -3.93 -6.34 2.99
CA ILE A 120 -3.00 -6.56 4.09
C ILE A 120 -2.05 -7.72 3.77
N THR A 121 -0.74 -7.45 3.79
CA THR A 121 0.30 -8.48 3.78
C THR A 121 1.15 -8.37 5.05
N ILE A 122 1.43 -9.52 5.66
CA ILE A 122 2.25 -9.57 6.88
C ILE A 122 3.37 -10.58 6.65
N CYS A 123 4.62 -10.14 6.79
CA CYS A 123 5.77 -11.02 6.87
C CYS A 123 6.05 -11.41 8.34
N TRP A 124 6.89 -12.41 8.53
CA TRP A 124 7.29 -12.84 9.84
C TRP A 124 8.80 -13.10 9.87
N HIS A 125 9.53 -12.16 10.45
CA HIS A 125 10.90 -12.36 10.86
C HIS A 125 10.91 -13.23 12.11
N ALA A 126 10.79 -14.54 11.92
CA ALA A 126 10.66 -15.49 13.00
C ALA A 126 11.89 -15.51 13.90
N VAL A 127 11.66 -15.52 15.21
CA VAL A 127 12.70 -15.70 16.21
C VAL A 127 13.23 -17.14 16.16
N PRO A 128 14.56 -17.38 16.23
CA PRO A 128 15.10 -18.73 16.25
C PRO A 128 14.64 -19.49 17.51
N PRO A 129 14.27 -20.78 17.40
CA PRO A 129 13.84 -21.56 18.58
C PRO A 129 14.91 -21.80 19.65
N THR A 130 16.10 -21.27 19.46
CA THR A 130 17.18 -21.23 20.46
C THR A 130 17.10 -20.04 21.41
N ALA A 131 16.15 -19.12 21.19
CA ALA A 131 15.99 -17.90 21.95
C ALA A 131 14.52 -17.54 22.18
N ASP A 132 14.27 -16.80 23.25
CA ASP A 132 13.00 -16.12 23.51
C ASP A 132 13.03 -14.69 22.98
N GLU A 133 11.86 -14.13 22.68
CA GLU A 133 11.71 -12.72 22.36
C GLU A 133 11.99 -11.83 23.60
N PRO A 134 12.63 -10.68 23.43
CA PRO A 134 13.07 -10.06 22.18
C PRO A 134 14.44 -10.58 21.71
N VAL A 135 14.68 -10.51 20.40
CA VAL A 135 16.00 -10.80 19.82
C VAL A 135 16.48 -9.62 18.95
N THR A 136 17.73 -9.64 18.56
CA THR A 136 18.28 -8.66 17.59
C THR A 136 18.03 -9.10 16.16
N PHE A 137 18.15 -8.19 15.20
CA PHE A 137 18.09 -8.55 13.79
C PHE A 137 19.35 -9.30 13.36
N GLN A 138 20.53 -8.77 13.68
CA GLN A 138 21.84 -9.38 13.40
C GLN A 138 22.48 -9.92 14.68
N PRO A 139 23.29 -10.98 14.59
CA PRO A 139 24.07 -11.45 15.72
C PRO A 139 25.06 -10.38 16.18
N ALA A 140 25.25 -10.25 17.50
CA ALA A 140 26.30 -9.38 18.03
C ALA A 140 27.69 -9.89 17.59
N PRO A 141 28.68 -9.01 17.41
CA PRO A 141 30.05 -9.41 17.14
C PRO A 141 30.56 -10.37 18.21
N GLY A 142 31.06 -11.56 17.80
CA GLY A 142 31.55 -12.59 18.71
C GLY A 142 30.47 -13.38 19.44
N ALA A 143 29.19 -13.28 19.03
CA ALA A 143 28.11 -14.09 19.60
C ALA A 143 28.38 -15.59 19.45
N ASP A 144 27.96 -16.35 20.47
CA ASP A 144 28.03 -17.81 20.47
C ASP A 144 27.05 -18.37 19.42
N SER A 145 27.57 -18.91 18.32
CA SER A 145 26.76 -19.50 17.25
C SER A 145 25.94 -20.72 17.69
N THR A 146 26.24 -21.31 18.84
CA THR A 146 25.45 -22.41 19.42
C THR A 146 24.19 -21.93 20.12
N LYS A 147 24.10 -20.61 20.39
CA LYS A 147 22.99 -19.93 21.10
C LYS A 147 22.50 -18.75 20.27
N LEU A 148 22.11 -19.05 19.04
CA LEU A 148 21.64 -17.98 18.16
C LEU A 148 20.50 -17.22 18.81
N HIS A 149 20.68 -15.88 18.92
CA HIS A 149 19.76 -14.95 19.55
C HIS A 149 19.49 -13.74 18.62
N SER A 150 19.33 -14.01 17.34
CA SER A 150 19.06 -13.01 16.31
C SER A 150 18.28 -13.64 15.16
N VAL A 151 17.53 -12.84 14.44
CA VAL A 151 16.77 -13.29 13.25
C VAL A 151 17.73 -13.74 12.13
N GLN A 152 18.74 -12.92 11.87
CA GLN A 152 19.85 -13.33 11.00
C GLN A 152 20.81 -14.26 11.74
N GLY A 153 21.41 -15.15 10.96
CA GLY A 153 22.35 -16.16 11.45
C GLY A 153 21.95 -17.56 11.04
N ARG A 154 22.70 -18.55 11.51
CA ARG A 154 22.48 -19.95 11.13
C ARG A 154 22.48 -20.86 12.34
N LEU A 155 21.43 -21.61 12.53
CA LEU A 155 21.39 -22.70 13.51
C LEU A 155 22.39 -23.79 13.12
N LEU A 156 22.96 -24.49 14.11
CA LEU A 156 23.69 -25.72 13.84
C LEU A 156 22.78 -26.73 13.12
N ASP A 157 23.35 -27.61 12.30
CA ASP A 157 22.54 -28.57 11.55
C ASP A 157 21.74 -29.49 12.46
N GLN A 158 22.30 -29.89 13.60
CA GLN A 158 21.57 -30.67 14.60
C GLN A 158 20.43 -29.88 15.22
N GLN A 159 20.62 -28.57 15.53
CA GLN A 159 19.55 -27.72 16.08
C GLN A 159 18.40 -27.56 15.06
N PHE A 160 18.73 -27.34 13.79
CA PHE A 160 17.71 -27.24 12.76
C PHE A 160 16.95 -28.56 12.55
N LYS A 161 17.66 -29.69 12.60
CA LYS A 161 17.03 -31.03 12.65
C LYS A 161 16.09 -31.18 13.83
N ASP A 162 16.51 -30.73 15.02
CA ASP A 162 15.69 -30.81 16.23
C ASP A 162 14.42 -29.93 16.14
N VAL A 163 14.47 -28.75 15.49
CA VAL A 163 13.29 -27.94 15.19
C VAL A 163 12.28 -28.70 14.32
N LEU A 164 12.74 -29.60 13.47
CA LEU A 164 11.90 -30.40 12.56
C LEU A 164 11.52 -31.78 13.12
N THR A 165 12.01 -32.13 14.31
CA THR A 165 11.80 -33.45 14.93
C THR A 165 10.82 -33.35 16.10
N PRO A 166 9.58 -33.85 15.97
CA PRO A 166 8.60 -33.84 17.04
C PRO A 166 9.14 -34.43 18.36
N GLY A 167 8.84 -33.78 19.47
CA GLY A 167 9.23 -34.22 20.81
C GLY A 167 10.52 -33.64 21.36
N THR A 168 11.41 -33.09 20.51
CA THR A 168 12.62 -32.37 20.94
C THR A 168 12.30 -31.07 21.66
N ALA A 169 13.23 -30.53 22.41
CA ALA A 169 13.08 -29.24 23.09
C ALA A 169 12.89 -28.10 22.10
N LEU A 170 13.71 -28.05 21.02
CA LEU A 170 13.61 -26.99 20.00
C LEU A 170 12.31 -27.08 19.18
N TYR A 171 11.81 -28.29 18.90
CA TYR A 171 10.49 -28.43 18.27
C TYR A 171 9.37 -27.88 19.16
N LYS A 172 9.40 -28.19 20.46
CA LYS A 172 8.40 -27.69 21.42
C LYS A 172 8.45 -26.17 21.54
N HIS A 173 9.66 -25.61 21.57
CA HIS A 173 9.83 -24.16 21.63
C HIS A 173 9.35 -23.47 20.34
N TRP A 174 9.72 -24.00 19.17
CA TRP A 174 9.17 -23.57 17.90
C TRP A 174 7.64 -23.60 17.86
N CYS A 175 7.02 -24.65 18.39
CA CYS A 175 5.57 -24.73 18.52
C CYS A 175 5.00 -23.58 19.37
N GLN A 176 5.62 -23.26 20.50
CA GLN A 176 5.17 -22.16 21.38
C GLN A 176 5.25 -20.80 20.68
N GLN A 177 6.32 -20.55 19.92
CA GLN A 177 6.47 -19.31 19.13
C GLN A 177 5.39 -19.22 18.05
N VAL A 178 5.13 -20.29 17.31
CA VAL A 178 4.05 -20.32 16.29
C VAL A 178 2.68 -20.15 16.94
N ASP A 179 2.44 -20.79 18.08
CA ASP A 179 1.16 -20.67 18.80
C ASP A 179 0.90 -19.23 19.27
N THR A 180 1.95 -18.52 19.66
CA THR A 180 1.86 -17.09 20.02
C THR A 180 1.43 -16.25 18.82
N ILE A 181 2.03 -16.46 17.65
CA ILE A 181 1.62 -15.76 16.41
C ILE A 181 0.19 -16.14 15.99
N ALA A 182 -0.18 -17.41 16.16
CA ALA A 182 -1.52 -17.89 15.84
C ALA A 182 -2.63 -17.17 16.62
N ILE A 183 -2.37 -16.73 17.86
CA ILE A 183 -3.33 -15.93 18.65
C ILE A 183 -3.68 -14.62 17.92
N TYR A 184 -2.69 -13.93 17.39
CA TYR A 184 -2.90 -12.64 16.69
C TYR A 184 -3.47 -12.83 15.30
N LEU A 185 -3.04 -13.86 14.57
CA LEU A 185 -3.65 -14.25 13.30
C LEU A 185 -5.14 -14.62 13.48
N LYS A 186 -5.47 -15.27 14.60
CA LYS A 186 -6.87 -15.60 14.95
C LYS A 186 -7.72 -14.34 15.19
N LYS A 187 -7.18 -13.31 15.83
CA LYS A 187 -7.88 -12.03 16.01
C LYS A 187 -8.20 -11.37 14.66
N LEU A 188 -7.30 -11.46 13.67
CA LEU A 188 -7.56 -10.99 12.31
C LEU A 188 -8.61 -11.84 11.60
N GLN A 189 -8.61 -13.17 11.83
CA GLN A 189 -9.66 -14.05 11.34
C GLN A 189 -11.03 -13.69 11.92
N ASP A 190 -11.11 -13.46 13.22
CA ASP A 190 -12.36 -13.09 13.90
C ASP A 190 -12.87 -11.71 13.47
N ALA A 191 -11.97 -10.84 12.99
CA ALA A 191 -12.29 -9.55 12.37
C ALA A 191 -12.58 -9.65 10.86
N HIS A 192 -12.65 -10.85 10.28
CA HIS A 192 -12.88 -11.10 8.85
C HIS A 192 -11.85 -10.44 7.92
N VAL A 193 -10.59 -10.31 8.37
CA VAL A 193 -9.50 -9.73 7.60
C VAL A 193 -8.64 -10.85 7.01
N PRO A 194 -8.65 -11.07 5.68
CA PRO A 194 -7.74 -12.00 5.03
C PRO A 194 -6.33 -11.40 4.97
N ILE A 195 -5.34 -12.23 5.21
CA ILE A 195 -3.93 -11.84 5.26
C ILE A 195 -3.18 -12.54 4.14
N VAL A 196 -2.47 -11.79 3.31
CA VAL A 196 -1.43 -12.34 2.44
C VAL A 196 -0.23 -12.63 3.35
N TRP A 197 -0.09 -13.91 3.72
CA TRP A 197 0.84 -14.37 4.74
C TRP A 197 2.18 -14.76 4.13
N ARG A 198 3.25 -14.07 4.51
CA ARG A 198 4.62 -14.23 3.97
C ARG A 198 5.61 -14.68 5.04
N PRO A 199 5.50 -15.92 5.55
CA PRO A 199 6.45 -16.47 6.51
C PRO A 199 7.70 -16.98 5.84
N TYR A 200 8.81 -17.02 6.58
CA TYR A 200 10.09 -17.59 6.14
C TYR A 200 10.48 -17.13 4.74
N HIS A 201 10.30 -15.83 4.49
CA HIS A 201 10.62 -15.19 3.21
C HIS A 201 12.10 -15.30 2.86
N GLU A 202 12.43 -15.04 1.59
CA GLU A 202 13.79 -15.18 1.05
C GLU A 202 14.40 -16.54 1.40
N MET A 203 13.57 -17.59 1.36
CA MET A 203 13.89 -18.91 1.87
C MET A 203 15.07 -19.60 1.19
N ASN A 204 15.50 -19.13 0.02
CA ASN A 204 16.67 -19.58 -0.72
C ASN A 204 17.97 -18.84 -0.34
N GLY A 205 17.86 -17.77 0.49
CA GLY A 205 18.99 -17.07 1.09
C GLY A 205 19.53 -17.77 2.34
N GLU A 206 20.74 -17.43 2.76
CA GLU A 206 21.43 -18.06 3.90
C GLU A 206 21.59 -17.10 5.09
N TRP A 207 21.03 -15.89 4.99
CA TRP A 207 21.16 -14.86 6.03
C TRP A 207 20.20 -15.04 7.19
N PHE A 208 19.01 -15.62 6.98
CA PHE A 208 18.07 -15.93 8.04
C PHE A 208 18.26 -17.36 8.56
N TRP A 209 17.98 -17.61 9.83
CA TRP A 209 18.17 -18.92 10.44
C TRP A 209 17.35 -20.04 9.77
N TRP A 210 16.24 -19.70 9.11
CA TRP A 210 15.37 -20.65 8.40
C TRP A 210 15.81 -20.95 6.97
N GLY A 211 16.65 -20.08 6.37
CA GLY A 211 16.91 -20.10 4.94
C GLY A 211 18.06 -21.01 4.50
N GLY A 212 18.17 -21.21 3.18
CA GLY A 212 19.31 -21.85 2.52
C GLY A 212 19.50 -23.34 2.77
N ARG A 213 18.55 -24.03 3.42
CA ARG A 213 18.71 -25.45 3.77
C ARG A 213 17.96 -26.35 2.81
N GLN A 214 18.67 -27.36 2.31
CA GLN A 214 18.19 -28.36 1.36
C GLN A 214 18.27 -29.78 1.97
N GLY A 215 17.71 -30.77 1.27
CA GLY A 215 17.72 -32.17 1.70
C GLY A 215 16.58 -32.53 2.65
N GLU A 216 16.79 -33.52 3.50
CA GLU A 216 15.77 -34.06 4.41
C GLU A 216 15.30 -33.03 5.45
N TYR A 217 16.24 -32.31 6.06
CA TYR A 217 15.97 -31.25 7.04
C TYR A 217 16.13 -29.89 6.36
N SER A 218 15.11 -29.52 5.56
CA SER A 218 15.17 -28.37 4.68
C SER A 218 14.24 -27.23 5.09
N THR A 219 14.50 -26.05 4.57
CA THR A 219 13.60 -24.90 4.67
C THR A 219 12.20 -25.21 4.13
N ILE A 220 12.10 -26.04 3.08
CA ILE A 220 10.81 -26.53 2.54
C ILE A 220 10.03 -27.28 3.60
N ARG A 221 10.69 -28.18 4.35
CA ARG A 221 10.03 -28.95 5.40
C ARG A 221 9.58 -28.06 6.55
N LEU A 222 10.39 -27.05 6.91
CA LEU A 222 10.03 -26.06 7.93
C LEU A 222 8.79 -25.26 7.52
N TYR A 223 8.74 -24.79 6.27
CA TYR A 223 7.58 -24.08 5.74
C TYR A 223 6.31 -24.93 5.77
N ARG A 224 6.40 -26.20 5.36
CA ARG A 224 5.27 -27.15 5.39
C ARG A 224 4.84 -27.46 6.81
N GLN A 225 5.78 -27.58 7.75
CA GLN A 225 5.50 -27.78 9.18
C GLN A 225 4.71 -26.58 9.76
N LEU A 226 5.07 -25.36 9.38
CA LEU A 226 4.33 -24.14 9.75
C LEU A 226 2.91 -24.16 9.16
N PHE A 227 2.79 -24.50 7.88
CA PHE A 227 1.49 -24.63 7.22
C PHE A 227 0.58 -25.61 7.99
N ASP A 228 1.08 -26.80 8.30
CA ASP A 228 0.31 -27.81 9.00
C ASP A 228 -0.12 -27.33 10.39
N ARG A 229 0.77 -26.61 11.12
CA ARG A 229 0.44 -26.10 12.43
C ARG A 229 -0.61 -25.00 12.40
N LEU A 230 -0.49 -24.03 11.51
CA LEU A 230 -1.45 -22.93 11.42
C LEU A 230 -2.80 -23.38 10.81
N VAL A 231 -2.78 -24.18 9.75
CA VAL A 231 -4.01 -24.60 9.05
C VAL A 231 -4.67 -25.80 9.70
N ASN A 232 -3.89 -26.84 10.02
CA ASN A 232 -4.46 -28.12 10.47
C ASN A 232 -4.62 -28.19 12.00
N TYR A 233 -3.75 -27.55 12.76
CA TYR A 233 -3.84 -27.52 14.23
C TYR A 233 -4.65 -26.31 14.73
N HIS A 234 -4.25 -25.06 14.37
CA HIS A 234 -4.94 -23.84 14.80
C HIS A 234 -6.22 -23.53 14.02
N LYS A 235 -6.47 -24.24 12.92
CA LYS A 235 -7.66 -24.04 12.06
C LYS A 235 -7.79 -22.61 11.51
N LEU A 236 -6.66 -21.94 11.26
CA LEU A 236 -6.68 -20.64 10.62
C LEU A 236 -7.13 -20.79 9.17
N ASN A 237 -8.09 -19.96 8.78
CA ASN A 237 -8.72 -20.01 7.46
C ASN A 237 -8.72 -18.65 6.73
N ASN A 238 -8.07 -17.65 7.34
CA ASN A 238 -7.97 -16.29 6.80
C ASN A 238 -6.63 -16.00 6.09
N LEU A 239 -5.79 -17.01 5.84
CA LEU A 239 -4.47 -16.85 5.27
C LEU A 239 -4.46 -17.18 3.77
N ILE A 240 -3.93 -16.27 2.95
CA ILE A 240 -3.46 -16.50 1.58
C ILE A 240 -1.96 -16.76 1.68
N TRP A 241 -1.55 -17.98 1.44
CA TRP A 241 -0.17 -18.42 1.64
C TRP A 241 0.75 -17.94 0.53
N MET A 242 1.84 -17.29 0.89
CA MET A 242 2.86 -16.81 -0.04
C MET A 242 4.14 -17.64 0.08
N TRP A 243 4.58 -18.20 -1.03
CA TRP A 243 5.92 -18.74 -1.18
C TRP A 243 6.84 -17.64 -1.71
N ASN A 244 7.88 -17.28 -0.94
CA ASN A 244 8.75 -16.18 -1.26
C ASN A 244 10.22 -16.61 -1.36
N VAL A 245 10.90 -16.09 -2.37
CA VAL A 245 12.33 -16.31 -2.66
C VAL A 245 13.03 -14.99 -2.98
N ASP A 246 14.32 -14.92 -2.72
CA ASP A 246 15.22 -13.89 -3.26
C ASP A 246 15.83 -14.35 -4.58
N ARG A 247 16.47 -13.43 -5.29
CA ARG A 247 17.15 -13.67 -6.57
C ARG A 247 18.11 -14.86 -6.50
N PRO A 248 18.13 -15.75 -7.50
CA PRO A 248 18.92 -16.97 -7.48
C PRO A 248 20.39 -16.70 -7.87
N ALA A 249 21.11 -15.94 -7.05
CA ALA A 249 22.47 -15.48 -7.30
C ALA A 249 23.50 -16.62 -7.53
N THR A 250 23.19 -17.84 -7.10
CA THR A 250 24.05 -19.03 -7.28
C THR A 250 23.22 -20.25 -7.68
N PRO A 251 23.83 -21.29 -8.27
CA PRO A 251 23.11 -22.54 -8.56
C PRO A 251 22.44 -23.18 -7.35
N ALA A 252 23.00 -23.02 -6.14
CA ALA A 252 22.42 -23.53 -4.90
C ALA A 252 21.12 -22.80 -4.53
N ARG A 253 20.97 -21.53 -4.91
CA ARG A 253 19.81 -20.69 -4.63
C ARG A 253 18.72 -20.74 -5.69
N LYS A 254 18.79 -21.65 -6.68
CA LYS A 254 17.73 -21.80 -7.68
C LYS A 254 16.38 -22.01 -7.04
N PHE A 255 15.32 -21.38 -7.57
CA PHE A 255 13.96 -21.46 -7.06
C PHE A 255 13.46 -22.89 -6.93
N THR A 256 13.82 -23.76 -7.89
CA THR A 256 13.47 -25.19 -7.89
C THR A 256 13.94 -25.93 -6.65
N ASN A 257 15.08 -25.51 -6.05
CA ASN A 257 15.64 -26.13 -4.85
C ASN A 257 14.85 -25.79 -3.58
N PHE A 258 13.99 -24.78 -3.65
CA PHE A 258 13.18 -24.26 -2.55
C PHE A 258 11.68 -24.27 -2.85
N TYR A 259 11.27 -24.99 -3.89
CA TYR A 259 9.87 -25.09 -4.27
C TYR A 259 9.07 -25.89 -3.24
N VAL A 260 8.21 -25.21 -2.52
CA VAL A 260 7.42 -25.80 -1.43
C VAL A 260 6.33 -26.77 -1.90
N GLY A 261 6.02 -26.78 -3.20
CA GLY A 261 4.94 -27.58 -3.80
C GLY A 261 3.63 -26.80 -3.90
N ASP A 262 2.91 -27.03 -4.98
CA ASP A 262 1.68 -26.33 -5.38
C ASP A 262 0.56 -26.35 -4.33
N LYS A 263 0.58 -27.30 -3.40
CA LYS A 263 -0.41 -27.48 -2.32
C LYS A 263 -0.17 -26.59 -1.11
N TYR A 264 0.92 -25.83 -1.07
CA TYR A 264 1.36 -25.10 0.11
C TYR A 264 1.44 -23.58 -0.07
N PHE A 265 1.13 -23.06 -1.25
CA PHE A 265 1.08 -21.62 -1.49
C PHE A 265 -0.02 -21.26 -2.48
N ASP A 266 -0.55 -20.05 -2.35
CA ASP A 266 -1.55 -19.43 -3.22
C ASP A 266 -0.91 -18.40 -4.16
N ILE A 267 0.17 -17.75 -3.70
CA ILE A 267 0.89 -16.67 -4.40
C ILE A 267 2.38 -16.99 -4.37
N ALA A 268 3.06 -16.87 -5.51
CA ALA A 268 4.52 -16.92 -5.56
C ALA A 268 5.10 -15.50 -5.56
N SER A 269 6.23 -15.31 -4.86
CA SER A 269 6.80 -13.99 -4.61
C SER A 269 8.31 -13.97 -4.82
N LEU A 270 8.80 -12.85 -5.37
CA LEU A 270 10.22 -12.54 -5.52
C LEU A 270 10.54 -11.24 -4.80
N ASP A 271 11.67 -11.21 -4.09
CA ASP A 271 12.23 -10.00 -3.53
C ASP A 271 13.37 -9.49 -4.42
N VAL A 272 13.33 -8.18 -4.76
CA VAL A 272 14.27 -7.57 -5.72
C VAL A 272 14.85 -6.28 -5.15
N TYR A 273 16.12 -6.27 -4.89
CA TYR A 273 16.88 -5.08 -4.50
C TYR A 273 17.86 -4.66 -5.60
N GLY A 274 18.21 -3.37 -5.64
CA GLY A 274 19.12 -2.82 -6.62
C GLY A 274 18.59 -2.82 -8.06
N SER A 275 17.26 -2.80 -8.24
CA SER A 275 16.59 -2.79 -9.56
C SER A 275 16.93 -3.99 -10.47
N ASP A 276 17.31 -5.14 -9.90
CA ASP A 276 17.70 -6.36 -10.64
C ASP A 276 16.47 -7.18 -11.08
N PHE A 277 15.61 -6.57 -11.92
CA PHE A 277 14.42 -7.20 -12.50
C PHE A 277 14.76 -8.08 -13.70
N ASN A 278 15.51 -9.15 -13.47
CA ASN A 278 15.97 -10.07 -14.51
C ASN A 278 14.78 -10.88 -15.09
N GLN A 279 14.69 -10.92 -16.43
CA GLN A 279 13.63 -11.65 -17.12
C GLN A 279 13.65 -13.17 -16.80
N ASN A 280 14.83 -13.77 -16.69
CA ASN A 280 14.95 -15.20 -16.36
C ASN A 280 14.41 -15.52 -14.96
N TYR A 281 14.50 -14.59 -14.00
CA TYR A 281 13.92 -14.79 -12.66
C TYR A 281 12.39 -14.79 -12.73
N TYR A 282 11.83 -13.83 -13.47
CA TYR A 282 10.41 -13.74 -13.71
C TYR A 282 9.85 -14.99 -14.39
N ASP A 283 10.46 -15.42 -15.51
CA ASP A 283 10.02 -16.58 -16.28
C ASP A 283 10.11 -17.87 -15.45
N SER A 284 11.20 -18.03 -14.66
CA SER A 284 11.39 -19.17 -13.76
C SER A 284 10.34 -19.20 -12.65
N LEU A 285 10.00 -18.04 -12.07
CA LEU A 285 8.97 -17.97 -11.03
C LEU A 285 7.59 -18.28 -11.60
N LEU A 286 7.26 -17.72 -12.78
CA LEU A 286 5.99 -18.02 -13.48
C LEU A 286 5.81 -19.51 -13.78
N ALA A 287 6.87 -20.17 -14.23
CA ALA A 287 6.85 -21.61 -14.53
C ALA A 287 6.52 -22.42 -13.26
N LEU A 288 7.10 -22.04 -12.11
CA LEU A 288 6.84 -22.71 -10.83
C LEU A 288 5.51 -22.30 -10.21
N ALA A 289 5.03 -21.11 -10.48
CA ALA A 289 3.72 -20.64 -10.01
C ALA A 289 2.54 -21.37 -10.68
N GLN A 290 2.73 -21.96 -11.88
CA GLN A 290 1.75 -22.77 -12.57
C GLN A 290 0.38 -22.07 -12.72
N GLY A 291 0.41 -20.79 -13.11
CA GLY A 291 -0.79 -19.96 -13.30
C GLY A 291 -1.33 -19.27 -12.03
N LYS A 292 -0.74 -19.51 -10.87
CA LYS A 292 -1.04 -18.74 -9.64
C LYS A 292 -0.49 -17.31 -9.76
N PRO A 293 -1.10 -16.34 -9.04
CA PRO A 293 -0.60 -14.97 -9.03
C PRO A 293 0.87 -14.89 -8.58
N VAL A 294 1.61 -13.95 -9.19
CA VAL A 294 2.99 -13.66 -8.81
C VAL A 294 3.10 -12.21 -8.36
N VAL A 295 3.96 -11.95 -7.39
CA VAL A 295 4.12 -10.63 -6.77
C VAL A 295 5.59 -10.31 -6.50
N LEU A 296 5.89 -9.04 -6.33
CA LEU A 296 7.14 -8.55 -5.78
C LEU A 296 6.93 -8.28 -4.29
N GLY A 297 7.36 -9.23 -3.44
CA GLY A 297 7.13 -9.19 -1.98
C GLY A 297 7.88 -8.07 -1.29
N GLU A 298 9.09 -7.78 -1.79
CA GLU A 298 9.91 -6.64 -1.38
C GLU A 298 10.67 -6.08 -2.59
N VAL A 299 10.72 -4.76 -2.68
CA VAL A 299 11.59 -4.09 -3.65
C VAL A 299 12.26 -2.87 -3.04
N GLY A 300 13.51 -2.61 -3.44
CA GLY A 300 14.22 -1.38 -3.10
C GLY A 300 13.79 -0.19 -3.97
N ASN A 301 13.40 -0.48 -5.23
CA ASN A 301 12.85 0.47 -6.20
C ASN A 301 11.64 -0.19 -6.89
N PRO A 302 10.60 0.55 -7.27
CA PRO A 302 9.49 -0.01 -8.03
C PRO A 302 9.96 -0.45 -9.43
N PRO A 303 9.29 -1.42 -10.06
CA PRO A 303 9.57 -1.75 -11.45
C PRO A 303 9.23 -0.55 -12.36
N THR A 304 10.11 -0.26 -13.32
CA THR A 304 9.87 0.80 -14.31
C THR A 304 8.76 0.39 -15.30
N PRO A 305 8.12 1.34 -16.03
CA PRO A 305 7.14 1.03 -17.07
C PRO A 305 7.66 0.00 -18.10
N ASP A 306 8.94 0.05 -18.48
CA ASP A 306 9.54 -0.93 -19.40
C ASP A 306 9.62 -2.33 -18.79
N ILE A 307 9.88 -2.44 -17.50
CA ILE A 307 9.88 -3.73 -16.80
C ILE A 307 8.46 -4.27 -16.70
N ILE A 308 7.49 -3.44 -16.34
CA ILE A 308 6.08 -3.82 -16.25
C ILE A 308 5.58 -4.35 -17.60
N LYS A 309 5.94 -3.69 -18.70
CA LYS A 309 5.60 -4.13 -20.06
C LYS A 309 6.19 -5.49 -20.41
N ARG A 310 7.42 -5.80 -19.96
CA ARG A 310 8.08 -7.10 -20.22
C ARG A 310 7.68 -8.18 -19.22
N GLN A 311 7.27 -7.79 -18.01
CA GLN A 311 6.92 -8.65 -16.89
C GLN A 311 5.50 -8.33 -16.38
N PRO A 312 4.45 -8.47 -17.21
CA PRO A 312 3.13 -7.88 -16.94
C PRO A 312 2.33 -8.60 -15.85
N LYS A 313 2.73 -9.81 -15.41
CA LYS A 313 1.92 -10.61 -14.48
C LYS A 313 2.16 -10.34 -13.01
N TRP A 314 3.07 -9.42 -12.65
CA TRP A 314 3.19 -8.99 -11.27
C TRP A 314 1.87 -8.37 -10.80
N ALA A 315 1.24 -8.93 -9.76
CA ALA A 315 -0.03 -8.41 -9.27
C ALA A 315 0.14 -7.23 -8.30
N TYR A 316 1.25 -7.20 -7.57
CA TYR A 316 1.66 -6.03 -6.77
C TYR A 316 3.17 -6.00 -6.53
N TYR A 317 3.66 -4.85 -6.07
CA TYR A 317 4.98 -4.70 -5.48
C TYR A 317 4.88 -4.04 -4.11
N VAL A 318 5.85 -4.28 -3.22
CA VAL A 318 5.96 -3.63 -1.91
C VAL A 318 7.32 -2.96 -1.79
N ILE A 319 7.34 -1.62 -1.71
CA ILE A 319 8.57 -0.87 -1.40
C ILE A 319 8.93 -1.13 0.07
N TRP A 320 10.19 -1.50 0.32
CA TRP A 320 10.66 -1.75 1.66
C TRP A 320 10.86 -0.44 2.44
N ALA A 321 10.14 -0.30 3.56
CA ALA A 321 10.34 0.75 4.56
C ALA A 321 10.57 2.17 3.98
N GLY A 322 11.70 2.80 4.29
CA GLY A 322 12.06 4.14 3.82
C GLY A 322 12.60 4.21 2.39
N MET A 323 12.70 3.09 1.67
CA MET A 323 13.31 3.03 0.34
C MET A 323 12.48 3.69 -0.77
N VAL A 324 11.27 4.17 -0.47
CA VAL A 324 10.52 5.01 -1.42
C VAL A 324 11.36 6.17 -1.96
N ARG A 325 12.30 6.69 -1.16
CA ARG A 325 13.22 7.77 -1.56
C ARG A 325 14.31 7.35 -2.56
N ASN A 326 14.49 6.06 -2.82
CA ASN A 326 15.46 5.57 -3.81
C ASN A 326 15.02 5.88 -5.25
N THR A 327 13.75 6.23 -5.44
CA THR A 327 13.16 6.59 -6.72
C THR A 327 12.71 8.05 -6.64
N THR A 328 12.99 8.84 -7.65
CA THR A 328 12.65 10.27 -7.66
C THR A 328 11.14 10.49 -7.77
N LYS A 329 10.65 11.64 -7.30
CA LYS A 329 9.23 12.02 -7.45
C LYS A 329 8.78 12.00 -8.91
N LYS A 330 9.64 12.46 -9.85
CA LYS A 330 9.35 12.46 -11.29
C LYS A 330 9.19 11.04 -11.86
N GLU A 331 9.99 10.10 -11.41
CA GLU A 331 9.85 8.69 -11.81
C GLU A 331 8.56 8.09 -11.23
N TYR A 332 8.21 8.41 -9.98
CA TYR A 332 6.92 8.01 -9.41
C TYR A 332 5.75 8.64 -10.14
N GLU A 333 5.81 9.92 -10.49
CA GLU A 333 4.78 10.59 -11.28
C GLU A 333 4.56 9.87 -12.62
N THR A 334 5.63 9.49 -13.30
CA THR A 334 5.56 8.69 -14.53
C THR A 334 4.91 7.32 -14.26
N LEU A 335 5.30 6.66 -13.19
CA LEU A 335 4.82 5.32 -12.83
C LEU A 335 3.32 5.34 -12.48
N ILE A 336 2.88 6.22 -11.57
CA ILE A 336 1.48 6.24 -11.09
C ILE A 336 0.48 6.81 -12.10
N ASN A 337 0.97 7.45 -13.16
CA ASN A 337 0.15 7.89 -14.28
C ASN A 337 0.01 6.82 -15.39
N ASP A 338 0.73 5.69 -15.28
CA ASP A 338 0.51 4.54 -16.15
C ASP A 338 -0.84 3.88 -15.80
N SER A 339 -1.68 3.66 -16.79
CA SER A 339 -3.03 3.09 -16.62
C SER A 339 -3.05 1.66 -16.06
N HIS A 340 -1.92 0.95 -16.11
CA HIS A 340 -1.76 -0.38 -15.54
C HIS A 340 -1.36 -0.36 -14.06
N ILE A 341 -0.99 0.81 -13.51
CA ILE A 341 -0.62 0.97 -12.10
C ILE A 341 -1.82 1.45 -11.31
N LEU A 342 -2.14 0.74 -10.23
CA LEU A 342 -3.27 1.11 -9.38
C LEU A 342 -2.81 1.52 -7.99
N CYS A 343 -3.32 2.67 -7.58
CA CYS A 343 -3.25 3.23 -6.23
C CYS A 343 -4.64 3.18 -5.58
N LEU A 344 -4.72 3.47 -4.28
CA LEU A 344 -5.95 3.34 -3.49
C LEU A 344 -7.09 4.25 -3.99
N GLU A 345 -6.74 5.42 -4.53
CA GLU A 345 -7.68 6.42 -5.05
C GLU A 345 -8.25 6.04 -6.42
N ASP A 346 -7.57 5.17 -7.17
CA ASP A 346 -7.92 4.89 -8.56
C ASP A 346 -9.27 4.17 -8.69
N TYR A 347 -10.12 4.68 -9.57
CA TYR A 347 -11.42 4.11 -9.86
C TYR A 347 -11.36 2.63 -10.26
N ALA A 348 -10.38 2.27 -11.10
CA ALA A 348 -10.19 0.88 -11.53
C ALA A 348 -9.93 -0.05 -10.35
N TYR A 349 -9.10 0.36 -9.37
CA TYR A 349 -8.90 -0.40 -8.14
C TYR A 349 -10.18 -0.55 -7.34
N ARG A 350 -10.85 0.57 -7.07
CA ARG A 350 -12.08 0.61 -6.25
C ARG A 350 -13.17 -0.27 -6.84
N LYS A 351 -13.30 -0.27 -8.16
CA LYS A 351 -14.22 -1.14 -8.89
C LYS A 351 -13.82 -2.61 -8.81
N ALA A 352 -12.55 -2.91 -9.02
CA ALA A 352 -12.05 -4.29 -9.06
C ALA A 352 -12.09 -4.97 -7.67
N ILE A 353 -11.83 -4.22 -6.57
CA ILE A 353 -11.83 -4.74 -5.20
C ILE A 353 -13.25 -4.84 -4.59
N ALA A 354 -14.25 -4.19 -5.17
CA ALA A 354 -15.61 -4.13 -4.61
C ALA A 354 -16.25 -5.51 -4.33
N PRO A 355 -16.10 -6.56 -5.17
CA PRO A 355 -16.64 -7.88 -4.87
C PRO A 355 -16.06 -8.49 -3.59
N TYR A 356 -14.76 -8.33 -3.34
CA TYR A 356 -14.14 -8.75 -2.09
C TYR A 356 -14.72 -8.00 -0.89
N ARG A 357 -14.81 -6.67 -0.98
CA ARG A 357 -15.33 -5.84 0.11
C ARG A 357 -16.77 -6.18 0.48
N ALA A 358 -17.59 -6.48 -0.52
CA ALA A 358 -18.97 -6.93 -0.30
C ALA A 358 -19.02 -8.26 0.47
N VAL A 359 -18.16 -9.23 0.13
CA VAL A 359 -18.05 -10.52 0.84
C VAL A 359 -17.54 -10.33 2.27
N ALA A 360 -16.60 -9.43 2.49
CA ALA A 360 -16.05 -9.11 3.80
C ALA A 360 -16.99 -8.25 4.69
N GLY A 361 -18.17 -7.88 4.19
CA GLY A 361 -19.10 -7.00 4.91
C GLY A 361 -18.55 -5.60 5.15
N ILE A 362 -17.58 -5.16 4.35
CA ILE A 362 -16.98 -3.84 4.44
C ILE A 362 -17.70 -2.93 3.44
N TYR A 363 -18.02 -1.69 3.85
CA TYR A 363 -18.62 -0.74 2.93
C TYR A 363 -17.81 -0.57 1.64
N PRO A 364 -18.46 -0.45 0.48
CA PRO A 364 -17.77 -0.10 -0.76
C PRO A 364 -16.93 1.16 -0.57
N LEU A 365 -15.76 1.17 -1.16
CA LEU A 365 -15.00 2.42 -1.24
C LEU A 365 -15.79 3.43 -2.07
N PRO A 366 -15.86 4.70 -1.67
CA PRO A 366 -16.51 5.72 -2.49
C PRO A 366 -15.96 5.68 -3.91
N LEU A 367 -16.83 5.59 -4.89
CA LEU A 367 -16.42 5.71 -6.30
C LEU A 367 -16.16 7.19 -6.53
N VAL A 368 -14.90 7.59 -6.48
CA VAL A 368 -14.49 8.91 -6.95
C VAL A 368 -14.52 8.87 -8.47
N ILE A 369 -15.51 9.53 -9.06
CA ILE A 369 -15.75 9.54 -10.51
C ILE A 369 -14.71 10.38 -11.25
N SER A 370 -14.03 11.28 -10.56
CA SER A 370 -12.82 12.00 -11.01
C SER A 370 -11.86 12.06 -9.83
N ASN A 371 -10.54 12.02 -10.09
CA ASN A 371 -9.58 12.35 -9.05
C ASN A 371 -9.94 13.74 -8.52
N PRO A 372 -10.29 13.89 -7.24
CA PRO A 372 -10.57 15.22 -6.72
C PRO A 372 -9.35 16.09 -6.97
N VAL A 373 -9.59 17.33 -7.35
CA VAL A 373 -8.50 18.30 -7.48
C VAL A 373 -7.71 18.29 -6.17
N ASN A 374 -6.40 18.16 -6.27
CA ASN A 374 -5.50 18.17 -5.13
C ASN A 374 -4.67 19.46 -5.14
N PHE A 375 -4.94 20.32 -4.16
CA PHE A 375 -4.29 21.62 -4.00
C PHE A 375 -2.98 21.54 -3.21
N SER A 376 -2.55 20.36 -2.75
CA SER A 376 -1.31 20.21 -1.97
C SER A 376 -0.12 20.78 -2.73
N GLY A 377 0.72 21.52 -2.03
CA GLY A 377 1.92 22.15 -2.57
C GLY A 377 2.28 23.45 -1.86
N GLU A 378 3.42 23.98 -2.23
CA GLU A 378 3.87 25.33 -1.86
C GLU A 378 3.51 26.28 -3.02
N TRP A 379 2.92 27.41 -2.66
CA TRP A 379 2.35 28.34 -3.61
C TRP A 379 2.85 29.76 -3.31
N THR A 380 3.39 30.44 -4.32
CA THR A 380 3.83 31.84 -4.21
C THR A 380 2.88 32.75 -4.98
N PHE A 381 2.46 33.82 -4.34
CA PHE A 381 1.55 34.82 -4.89
C PHE A 381 2.10 35.46 -6.15
N ASP A 382 1.27 35.50 -7.21
CA ASP A 382 1.56 36.14 -8.49
C ASP A 382 0.70 37.41 -8.62
N GLU A 383 1.29 38.55 -8.28
CA GLU A 383 0.61 39.85 -8.33
C GLU A 383 0.22 40.25 -9.75
N ASP A 384 1.10 39.99 -10.72
CA ASP A 384 0.89 40.39 -12.12
C ASP A 384 -0.29 39.62 -12.77
N ALA A 385 -0.50 38.37 -12.38
CA ALA A 385 -1.61 37.54 -12.86
C ALA A 385 -2.91 37.76 -12.09
N SER A 386 -2.88 38.49 -10.98
CA SER A 386 -4.02 38.69 -10.08
C SER A 386 -4.85 39.92 -10.42
N THR A 387 -6.13 39.88 -10.08
CA THR A 387 -7.03 41.05 -10.23
C THR A 387 -7.64 41.40 -8.89
N LEU A 388 -7.04 42.37 -8.19
CA LEU A 388 -7.37 42.70 -6.80
C LEU A 388 -8.33 43.89 -6.64
N GLY A 389 -8.59 44.64 -7.72
CA GLY A 389 -9.41 45.85 -7.71
C GLY A 389 -8.84 46.91 -6.75
N ASN A 390 -9.69 47.47 -5.90
CA ASN A 390 -9.31 48.46 -4.88
C ASN A 390 -8.82 47.82 -3.58
N SER A 391 -8.66 46.49 -3.50
CA SER A 391 -8.34 45.78 -2.24
C SER A 391 -6.87 45.84 -1.84
N GLY A 392 -5.97 46.13 -2.79
CA GLY A 392 -4.51 46.16 -2.58
C GLY A 392 -3.94 44.78 -2.20
N THR A 393 -2.62 44.67 -2.23
CA THR A 393 -1.89 43.39 -1.94
C THR A 393 -1.74 43.13 -0.45
N GLY A 394 -1.83 44.14 0.41
CA GLY A 394 -1.51 44.05 1.85
C GLY A 394 -2.38 43.10 2.69
N ARG A 395 -3.37 42.43 2.09
CA ARG A 395 -4.21 41.44 2.75
C ARG A 395 -4.14 40.06 2.08
N ILE A 396 -3.33 39.92 1.06
CA ILE A 396 -3.16 38.66 0.32
C ILE A 396 -1.93 37.92 0.90
N PRO A 397 -2.05 36.66 1.31
CA PRO A 397 -0.89 35.87 1.70
C PRO A 397 0.13 35.80 0.55
N SER A 398 1.38 36.10 0.85
CA SER A 398 2.47 35.99 -0.12
C SER A 398 2.81 34.55 -0.44
N LYS A 399 2.53 33.63 0.50
CA LYS A 399 2.73 32.19 0.34
C LYS A 399 1.58 31.40 0.96
N LEU A 400 1.24 30.28 0.30
CA LEU A 400 0.38 29.23 0.85
C LEU A 400 1.15 27.92 0.87
N SER A 401 1.10 27.22 2.00
CA SER A 401 1.48 25.81 2.09
C SER A 401 0.20 25.02 2.32
N VAL A 402 -0.13 24.13 1.40
CA VAL A 402 -1.37 23.38 1.41
C VAL A 402 -1.08 21.89 1.49
N PHE A 403 -1.73 21.22 2.43
CA PHE A 403 -1.76 19.76 2.51
C PHE A 403 -3.20 19.29 2.50
N GLN A 404 -3.56 18.53 1.48
CA GLN A 404 -4.91 17.99 1.28
C GLN A 404 -4.87 16.46 1.27
N ASN A 405 -5.78 15.85 2.03
CA ASN A 405 -6.12 14.44 1.93
C ASN A 405 -7.60 14.27 1.56
N ASP A 406 -8.10 13.03 1.52
CA ASP A 406 -9.48 12.74 1.09
C ASP A 406 -10.59 13.39 1.94
N SER A 407 -10.29 13.82 3.15
CA SER A 407 -11.28 14.30 4.11
C SER A 407 -10.96 15.66 4.72
N THR A 408 -9.72 16.09 4.67
CA THR A 408 -9.27 17.33 5.30
C THR A 408 -8.26 18.07 4.43
N MET A 409 -8.16 19.37 4.67
CA MET A 409 -7.18 20.25 4.05
C MET A 409 -6.57 21.15 5.12
N ASP A 410 -5.25 21.09 5.25
CA ASP A 410 -4.48 21.99 6.11
C ASP A 410 -3.91 23.10 5.24
N ILE A 411 -4.20 24.35 5.61
CA ILE A 411 -3.75 25.53 4.86
C ILE A 411 -2.93 26.40 5.82
N LYS A 412 -1.68 26.63 5.47
CA LYS A 412 -0.81 27.59 6.12
C LYS A 412 -0.67 28.82 5.24
N ARG A 413 -1.11 29.98 5.73
CA ARG A 413 -1.05 31.26 5.03
C ARG A 413 0.02 32.15 5.64
N THR A 414 1.00 32.60 4.83
CA THR A 414 2.07 33.49 5.28
C THR A 414 1.87 34.88 4.69
N MET A 415 1.74 35.87 5.56
CA MET A 415 1.70 37.27 5.22
C MET A 415 3.11 37.86 5.42
N VAL A 416 3.70 38.41 4.37
CA VAL A 416 4.96 39.13 4.48
C VAL A 416 4.68 40.58 4.88
N SER A 417 5.40 41.07 5.86
CA SER A 417 5.33 42.48 6.30
C SER A 417 6.65 43.18 5.99
N GLU A 418 6.57 44.37 5.44
CA GLU A 418 7.75 45.20 5.18
C GLU A 418 8.32 45.82 6.47
N TYR A 419 7.51 45.87 7.54
CA TYR A 419 7.85 46.62 8.76
C TYR A 419 7.81 45.80 10.05
N SER A 420 7.49 44.51 9.97
CA SER A 420 7.40 43.60 11.13
C SER A 420 7.72 42.16 10.70
N ASP A 421 7.76 41.24 11.67
CA ASP A 421 7.91 39.83 11.39
C ASP A 421 6.73 39.29 10.52
N ASN A 422 7.02 38.30 9.67
CA ASN A 422 6.01 37.61 8.89
C ASN A 422 4.97 36.96 9.81
N THR A 423 3.71 37.12 9.48
CA THR A 423 2.61 36.50 10.21
C THR A 423 2.14 35.26 9.49
N THR A 424 2.07 34.15 10.22
CA THR A 424 1.59 32.88 9.70
C THR A 424 0.31 32.47 10.41
N THR A 425 -0.67 31.99 9.65
CA THR A 425 -1.91 31.43 10.18
C THR A 425 -2.11 30.03 9.65
N ASP A 426 -2.45 29.09 10.53
CA ASP A 426 -2.75 27.71 10.20
C ASP A 426 -4.27 27.48 10.28
N GLN A 427 -4.81 26.76 9.33
CA GLN A 427 -6.22 26.44 9.27
C GLN A 427 -6.42 25.00 8.77
N GLN A 428 -7.18 24.22 9.51
CA GLN A 428 -7.61 22.90 9.10
C GLN A 428 -9.08 22.92 8.72
N LEU A 429 -9.43 22.33 7.58
CA LEU A 429 -10.76 22.26 7.02
C LEU A 429 -11.16 20.79 6.84
N ALA A 430 -12.37 20.39 7.27
CA ALA A 430 -13.00 19.18 6.78
C ALA A 430 -13.65 19.46 5.42
N LEU A 431 -13.48 18.54 4.47
CA LEU A 431 -14.00 18.66 3.10
C LEU A 431 -15.40 18.03 2.92
N ASP A 432 -16.11 17.79 4.03
CA ASP A 432 -17.40 17.09 4.07
C ASP A 432 -18.62 18.03 3.93
N GLY A 433 -18.38 19.33 3.70
CA GLY A 433 -19.41 20.35 3.57
C GLY A 433 -20.12 20.72 4.87
N LYS A 434 -19.73 20.16 6.02
CA LYS A 434 -20.33 20.50 7.29
C LYS A 434 -19.73 21.75 7.90
N GLU A 435 -20.56 22.49 8.61
CA GLU A 435 -20.13 23.71 9.29
C GLU A 435 -19.21 23.39 10.48
N GLN A 436 -18.06 24.06 10.51
CA GLN A 436 -17.08 24.00 11.60
C GLN A 436 -17.01 25.35 12.28
N SER A 437 -16.88 25.36 13.61
CA SER A 437 -16.67 26.58 14.38
C SER A 437 -15.19 26.84 14.58
N PHE A 438 -14.77 28.10 14.42
CA PHE A 438 -13.39 28.52 14.67
C PHE A 438 -13.34 29.91 15.32
N LYS A 439 -12.15 30.34 15.76
CA LYS A 439 -11.91 31.71 16.20
C LYS A 439 -11.07 32.43 15.16
N ALA A 440 -11.58 33.54 14.66
CA ALA A 440 -10.85 34.34 13.69
C ALA A 440 -9.53 34.88 14.28
N PRO A 441 -8.42 34.88 13.53
CA PRO A 441 -7.11 35.37 14.00
C PRO A 441 -7.18 36.83 14.48
N PHE A 442 -8.06 37.61 13.89
CA PHE A 442 -8.28 38.99 14.26
C PHE A 442 -9.38 39.10 15.35
N GLY A 443 -8.97 39.51 16.53
CA GLY A 443 -9.88 39.77 17.66
C GLY A 443 -10.55 38.53 18.28
N ASN A 444 -10.09 37.32 17.99
CA ASN A 444 -10.71 36.06 18.46
C ASN A 444 -12.22 35.97 18.22
N ALA A 445 -12.73 36.67 17.20
CA ALA A 445 -14.14 36.69 16.89
C ALA A 445 -14.68 35.31 16.50
N PRO A 446 -15.89 34.92 16.95
CA PRO A 446 -16.48 33.63 16.59
C PRO A 446 -16.74 33.57 15.10
N GLY A 447 -16.30 32.48 14.48
CA GLY A 447 -16.49 32.22 13.06
C GLY A 447 -17.02 30.81 12.80
N LYS A 448 -17.60 30.66 11.63
CA LYS A 448 -18.11 29.42 11.06
C LYS A 448 -17.54 29.26 9.66
N ILE A 449 -17.16 28.05 9.30
CA ILE A 449 -16.58 27.74 8.01
C ILE A 449 -17.12 26.41 7.47
N THR A 450 -17.37 26.36 6.17
CA THR A 450 -17.67 25.13 5.43
C THR A 450 -16.69 24.98 4.29
N ALA A 451 -16.31 23.74 3.95
CA ALA A 451 -15.51 23.46 2.78
C ALA A 451 -16.01 22.19 2.07
N HIS A 452 -16.16 22.25 0.76
CA HIS A 452 -16.58 21.12 -0.06
C HIS A 452 -16.06 21.24 -1.50
N LEU A 453 -15.88 20.11 -2.16
CA LEU A 453 -15.57 20.09 -3.58
C LEU A 453 -16.83 20.23 -4.42
N SER A 454 -16.69 20.79 -5.63
CA SER A 454 -17.74 20.80 -6.66
C SER A 454 -18.19 19.38 -7.02
N GLU A 455 -19.34 19.22 -7.64
CA GLU A 455 -19.84 17.94 -8.15
C GLU A 455 -18.85 17.26 -9.12
N ASN A 456 -18.09 18.05 -9.87
CA ASN A 456 -17.05 17.57 -10.79
C ASN A 456 -15.71 17.33 -10.10
N ASN A 457 -15.57 17.62 -8.81
CA ASN A 457 -14.33 17.52 -8.02
C ASN A 457 -13.15 18.35 -8.57
N ASP A 458 -13.39 19.40 -9.32
CA ASP A 458 -12.40 20.27 -9.94
C ASP A 458 -12.23 21.63 -9.26
N THR A 459 -13.16 21.99 -8.39
CA THR A 459 -13.21 23.26 -7.68
C THR A 459 -13.49 23.04 -6.20
N LEU A 460 -12.72 23.68 -5.32
CA LEU A 460 -12.99 23.70 -3.88
C LEU A 460 -13.70 25.00 -3.52
N PHE A 461 -14.82 24.88 -2.84
CA PHE A 461 -15.56 26.00 -2.25
C PHE A 461 -15.30 26.09 -0.76
N ILE A 462 -14.96 27.29 -0.28
CA ILE A 462 -14.77 27.58 1.15
C ILE A 462 -15.62 28.79 1.49
N ASP A 463 -16.61 28.61 2.35
CA ASP A 463 -17.49 29.66 2.83
C ASP A 463 -17.19 29.95 4.29
N THR A 464 -16.83 31.20 4.58
CA THR A 464 -16.46 31.65 5.93
C THR A 464 -17.37 32.78 6.38
N LYS A 465 -17.87 32.70 7.61
CA LYS A 465 -18.70 33.69 8.25
C LYS A 465 -18.11 34.04 9.60
N VAL A 466 -17.81 35.31 9.83
CA VAL A 466 -17.24 35.81 11.10
C VAL A 466 -18.17 36.87 11.68
N THR A 467 -18.53 36.74 12.95
CA THR A 467 -19.36 37.70 13.65
C THR A 467 -18.47 38.70 14.38
N MET A 468 -18.49 39.94 13.91
CA MET A 468 -17.71 41.05 14.48
C MET A 468 -18.60 41.95 15.32
N ASN A 469 -18.13 42.34 16.51
CA ASN A 469 -18.82 43.25 17.40
C ASN A 469 -18.07 44.58 17.49
N PHE A 470 -18.71 45.66 17.03
CA PHE A 470 -18.16 47.01 17.07
C PHE A 470 -19.15 47.95 17.82
N GLY A 471 -18.73 48.54 18.93
CA GLY A 471 -19.51 49.53 19.64
C GLY A 471 -20.95 49.05 20.01
N GLY A 472 -21.10 47.77 20.37
CA GLY A 472 -22.38 47.17 20.74
C GLY A 472 -23.28 46.74 19.55
N ARG A 473 -22.79 46.88 18.31
CA ARG A 473 -23.48 46.38 17.12
C ARG A 473 -22.73 45.14 16.58
N SER A 474 -23.50 44.08 16.32
CA SER A 474 -22.98 42.86 15.69
C SER A 474 -23.11 42.97 14.18
N THR A 475 -22.05 42.65 13.45
CA THR A 475 -21.98 42.62 11.97
C THR A 475 -21.38 41.32 11.51
N GLU A 476 -21.92 40.73 10.47
CA GLU A 476 -21.39 39.52 9.85
C GLU A 476 -20.48 39.88 8.66
N TRP A 477 -19.29 39.29 8.65
CA TRP A 477 -18.40 39.32 7.53
C TRP A 477 -18.40 37.95 6.84
N ILE A 478 -18.70 37.94 5.55
CA ILE A 478 -18.86 36.71 4.78
C ILE A 478 -17.79 36.71 3.70
N THR A 479 -17.02 35.64 3.66
CA THR A 479 -16.03 35.39 2.60
C THR A 479 -16.39 34.08 1.91
N ASN A 480 -16.47 34.11 0.58
CA ASN A 480 -16.65 32.92 -0.24
C ASN A 480 -15.43 32.80 -1.15
N GLU A 481 -14.78 31.64 -1.15
CA GLU A 481 -13.63 31.32 -1.99
C GLU A 481 -13.98 30.16 -2.92
N ALA A 482 -13.54 30.25 -4.19
CA ALA A 482 -13.56 29.16 -5.14
C ALA A 482 -12.14 28.96 -5.66
N TRP A 483 -11.55 27.79 -5.34
CA TRP A 483 -10.18 27.42 -5.67
C TRP A 483 -10.17 26.48 -6.87
N SER A 484 -9.35 26.75 -7.88
CA SER A 484 -9.17 25.89 -9.05
C SER A 484 -7.71 25.85 -9.49
N LEU A 485 -7.30 24.75 -10.11
CA LEU A 485 -5.96 24.59 -10.70
C LEU A 485 -6.03 24.72 -12.21
N SER A 486 -4.95 25.21 -12.82
CA SER A 486 -4.70 25.08 -14.25
C SER A 486 -4.54 23.61 -14.67
N ALA A 487 -4.64 23.33 -15.96
CA ALA A 487 -4.54 21.96 -16.49
C ALA A 487 -3.19 21.28 -16.17
N ASP A 488 -2.10 22.04 -16.15
CA ASP A 488 -0.75 21.61 -15.75
C ASP A 488 -0.55 21.56 -14.23
N LYS A 489 -1.54 22.03 -13.45
CA LYS A 489 -1.54 22.11 -11.98
C LYS A 489 -0.47 23.04 -11.37
N ASP A 490 0.11 23.91 -12.16
CA ASP A 490 1.16 24.84 -11.70
C ASP A 490 0.63 26.23 -11.33
N ILE A 491 -0.64 26.50 -11.66
CA ILE A 491 -1.33 27.75 -11.30
C ILE A 491 -2.54 27.43 -10.42
N LEU A 492 -2.57 28.02 -9.22
CA LEU A 492 -3.73 28.04 -8.35
C LEU A 492 -4.46 29.38 -8.51
N THR A 493 -5.72 29.33 -8.87
CA THR A 493 -6.60 30.51 -8.96
C THR A 493 -7.63 30.46 -7.83
N ILE A 494 -7.71 31.51 -7.02
CA ILE A 494 -8.70 31.70 -5.98
C ILE A 494 -9.61 32.88 -6.37
N LYS A 495 -10.86 32.60 -6.72
CA LYS A 495 -11.89 33.63 -6.85
C LYS A 495 -12.52 33.87 -5.49
N GLN A 496 -12.31 35.04 -4.92
CA GLN A 496 -12.79 35.38 -3.58
C GLN A 496 -13.80 36.51 -3.65
N SER A 497 -14.93 36.36 -2.96
CA SER A 497 -15.84 37.46 -2.70
C SER A 497 -15.90 37.72 -1.19
N PHE A 498 -15.83 38.98 -0.81
CA PHE A 498 -15.91 39.45 0.54
C PHE A 498 -17.09 40.41 0.70
N ASN A 499 -17.97 40.14 1.61
CA ASN A 499 -19.14 40.99 1.93
C ASN A 499 -19.04 41.50 3.37
N SER A 500 -19.08 42.82 3.54
CA SER A 500 -19.02 43.52 4.81
C SER A 500 -19.99 44.69 4.81
N PHE A 501 -20.07 45.43 5.91
CA PHE A 501 -20.85 46.66 6.00
C PHE A 501 -20.46 47.74 4.95
N ARG A 502 -19.29 47.60 4.30
CA ARG A 502 -18.81 48.50 3.23
C ARG A 502 -19.21 48.01 1.82
N GLY A 503 -19.98 46.94 1.73
CA GLY A 503 -20.41 46.35 0.47
C GLY A 503 -19.65 45.09 0.11
N LYS A 504 -19.92 44.60 -1.11
CA LYS A 504 -19.31 43.37 -1.68
C LYS A 504 -18.14 43.73 -2.56
N THR A 505 -17.01 43.04 -2.35
CA THR A 505 -15.82 43.11 -3.17
C THR A 505 -15.52 41.72 -3.72
N THR A 506 -15.06 41.65 -4.98
CA THR A 506 -14.63 40.41 -5.62
C THR A 506 -13.22 40.58 -6.16
N VAL A 507 -12.37 39.59 -5.91
CA VAL A 507 -10.98 39.56 -6.39
C VAL A 507 -10.67 38.20 -7.00
N THR A 508 -9.69 38.17 -7.90
CA THR A 508 -9.08 36.94 -8.40
C THR A 508 -7.63 36.94 -7.99
N ILE A 509 -7.24 35.97 -7.17
CA ILE A 509 -5.90 35.83 -6.64
C ILE A 509 -5.25 34.64 -7.32
N VAL A 510 -4.05 34.82 -7.82
CA VAL A 510 -3.31 33.80 -8.55
C VAL A 510 -2.03 33.48 -7.78
N TYR A 511 -1.73 32.19 -7.69
CA TYR A 511 -0.49 31.67 -7.11
C TYR A 511 0.21 30.75 -8.11
N LYS A 512 1.52 30.75 -8.11
CA LYS A 512 2.37 29.82 -8.86
C LYS A 512 2.93 28.76 -7.89
N ARG A 513 3.01 27.54 -8.37
CA ARG A 513 3.65 26.45 -7.63
C ARG A 513 5.15 26.70 -7.51
N GLU A 514 5.73 26.47 -6.32
CA GLU A 514 7.19 26.50 -6.09
C GLU A 514 7.87 25.22 -6.55
#